data_a783cbb6d0ae43cb9ca044e4fd4b9b62
#
_entry.id   a783cbb6d0ae43cb9ca044e4fd4b9b62
#
_cell.length_a   1.000
_cell.length_b   1.000
_cell.length_c   1.000
_cell.angle_alpha   90.00
_cell.angle_beta   90.00
_cell.angle_gamma   90.00
#
_symmetry.space_group_name_H-M   'P 1'
#
loop_
_entity.id
_entity.type
_entity.pdbx_description
1 polymer ?
#
loop_
_entity_poly.entity_id
_entity_poly.type
_entity_poly.pdbx_seq_one_letter_code
_entity_poly.pdbx_strand_id
1 'polypeptide(L)'
;MKPTRRRFLQANLLGGVAATFPFSTLGADSTAAGQGSYNPRYRRLDEILKEPVLKREFFSTPIIIESLELLRYKDSFLCRVRSRDGAEGISVGHSGLNALYPIFTHNLQQFFIGKDARDLDLLLEKVFIYGFNFRYNGISIGTPLATIEFAILDLLGRVAGKSLGQLIGDVQQPEVTVYQATEYREKSVEESLELIKRDVAEYNAHALKIKIGGLMFMTTDINAVGPPGRTEKIIPLIRKTFGDSMALFADANGFYSVDEAIRVGKLLEEYRYGFFEEPVMFDWREETRQVASALQLPIALGEQEYSLHGFRWVIANDAVEIVQPDNYYFGGMVRSMQVARMAAAFGKKCTPHMSGGGLGFLYMMHFVSVLSNPMPHHEFKGLRTNVQFECKTSPLKVVDGKIRVPTGPGLGVEIDPGFIGKHQRISG
;
A
#
# COMPACT_ATOMS: atom_id res chain seq x y z
N MET A 1 44.65 0.54 36.23
CA MET A 1 44.48 -0.72 35.47
C MET A 1 43.03 -1.17 35.61
N LYS A 2 42.22 -1.14 34.55
CA LYS A 2 40.81 -1.61 34.56
C LYS A 2 40.84 -3.15 34.42
N PRO A 3 40.07 -3.90 35.23
CA PRO A 3 40.03 -5.36 35.13
C PRO A 3 39.28 -5.81 33.87
N THR A 4 39.85 -6.74 33.14
CA THR A 4 39.27 -7.31 31.93
C THR A 4 38.13 -8.29 32.25
N ARG A 5 37.14 -8.38 31.36
CA ARG A 5 35.93 -9.23 31.43
C ARG A 5 36.15 -10.72 31.79
N ARG A 6 37.36 -11.22 31.69
CA ARG A 6 37.72 -12.62 31.98
C ARG A 6 37.82 -12.98 33.48
N ARG A 7 37.93 -11.98 34.36
CA ARG A 7 38.01 -12.25 35.83
C ARG A 7 36.65 -12.27 36.52
N PHE A 8 35.59 -11.87 35.86
CA PHE A 8 34.24 -11.89 36.45
C PHE A 8 33.55 -13.26 36.38
N LEU A 9 33.99 -14.16 35.50
CA LEU A 9 33.39 -15.48 35.32
C LEU A 9 34.06 -16.61 36.13
N GLN A 10 35.15 -16.36 36.84
CA GLN A 10 35.85 -17.38 37.65
C GLN A 10 35.58 -17.30 39.14
N ALA A 11 34.80 -16.31 39.62
CA ALA A 11 34.55 -16.12 41.05
C ALA A 11 33.24 -16.74 41.58
N ASN A 12 32.45 -17.41 40.76
CA ASN A 12 31.14 -17.94 41.15
C ASN A 12 31.02 -19.48 41.15
N LEU A 13 32.11 -20.20 41.34
CA LEU A 13 32.11 -21.67 41.39
C LEU A 13 32.76 -22.24 42.66
N LEU A 14 32.43 -21.70 43.83
CA LEU A 14 32.71 -22.41 45.10
C LEU A 14 31.92 -21.68 46.21
N GLY A 15 30.79 -22.21 46.62
CA GLY A 15 30.03 -21.71 47.76
C GLY A 15 28.58 -22.20 47.75
N GLY A 16 28.36 -23.52 47.84
CA GLY A 16 27.05 -24.07 48.13
C GLY A 16 26.64 -23.79 49.57
N VAL A 17 25.70 -22.87 49.78
CA VAL A 17 24.91 -22.80 51.00
C VAL A 17 23.46 -22.81 50.59
N ALA A 18 22.78 -23.91 50.91
CA ALA A 18 21.35 -24.03 50.76
C ALA A 18 20.65 -23.08 51.74
N ALA A 19 20.19 -21.95 51.24
CA ALA A 19 19.24 -21.09 51.97
C ALA A 19 17.83 -21.52 51.60
N THR A 20 17.19 -22.23 52.52
CA THR A 20 15.76 -22.50 52.51
C THR A 20 15.03 -21.19 52.79
N PHE A 21 14.43 -20.58 51.77
CA PHE A 21 13.45 -19.49 51.95
C PHE A 21 12.11 -20.10 52.30
N PRO A 22 11.43 -19.64 53.37
CA PRO A 22 10.06 -20.06 53.64
C PRO A 22 9.13 -19.50 52.55
N PHE A 23 8.44 -20.40 51.86
CA PHE A 23 7.27 -20.02 51.05
C PHE A 23 6.18 -19.53 52.01
N SER A 24 6.06 -18.23 52.20
CA SER A 24 4.85 -17.63 52.74
C SER A 24 3.79 -17.68 51.66
N THR A 25 2.77 -18.48 51.88
CA THR A 25 1.52 -18.46 51.15
C THR A 25 0.89 -17.10 51.38
N LEU A 26 1.17 -16.13 50.48
CA LEU A 26 0.36 -14.94 50.35
C LEU A 26 -0.90 -15.34 49.60
N GLY A 27 -2.01 -15.20 50.30
CA GLY A 27 -3.35 -15.52 49.84
C GLY A 27 -3.66 -14.82 48.51
N ALA A 28 -4.43 -15.54 47.71
CA ALA A 28 -4.99 -15.07 46.47
C ALA A 28 -5.99 -13.91 46.75
N ASP A 29 -5.50 -12.68 46.61
CA ASP A 29 -6.32 -11.52 46.31
C ASP A 29 -5.60 -10.69 45.25
N SER A 30 -5.47 -11.28 44.03
CA SER A 30 -5.10 -10.54 42.83
C SER A 30 -6.30 -10.35 41.93
N THR A 31 -7.36 -9.77 42.52
CA THR A 31 -8.40 -9.11 41.74
C THR A 31 -8.01 -7.66 41.58
N ALA A 32 -7.85 -7.22 40.34
CA ALA A 32 -7.65 -5.83 39.91
C ALA A 32 -6.21 -5.27 39.89
N ALA A 33 -5.26 -6.00 39.30
CA ALA A 33 -4.12 -5.32 38.67
C ALA A 33 -4.38 -5.25 37.16
N GLY A 34 -4.94 -4.10 36.71
CA GLY A 34 -4.83 -3.55 35.38
C GLY A 34 -4.97 -4.53 34.21
N GLN A 35 -6.15 -5.08 33.96
CA GLN A 35 -6.57 -5.29 32.56
C GLN A 35 -6.67 -3.88 31.96
N GLY A 36 -5.57 -3.37 31.43
CA GLY A 36 -5.62 -2.25 30.50
C GLY A 36 -6.71 -2.64 29.50
N SER A 37 -7.81 -1.90 29.48
CA SER A 37 -9.01 -2.29 28.74
C SER A 37 -8.61 -2.43 27.27
N TYR A 38 -8.44 -3.67 26.83
CA TYR A 38 -8.19 -3.97 25.43
C TYR A 38 -9.28 -3.29 24.62
N ASN A 39 -8.91 -2.31 23.79
CA ASN A 39 -9.85 -1.52 23.02
C ASN A 39 -10.79 -2.48 22.25
N PRO A 40 -12.10 -2.48 22.51
CA PRO A 40 -13.04 -3.44 21.90
C PRO A 40 -13.06 -3.35 20.37
N ARG A 41 -12.67 -2.22 19.78
CA ARG A 41 -12.51 -2.06 18.35
C ARG A 41 -11.47 -3.03 17.77
N TYR A 42 -10.39 -3.32 18.50
CA TYR A 42 -9.38 -4.30 18.03
C TYR A 42 -9.95 -5.69 17.85
N ARG A 43 -10.83 -6.15 18.75
CA ARG A 43 -11.46 -7.45 18.59
C ARG A 43 -12.24 -7.54 17.28
N ARG A 44 -13.02 -6.51 16.95
CA ARG A 44 -13.79 -6.46 15.69
C ARG A 44 -12.86 -6.46 14.47
N LEU A 45 -11.75 -5.71 14.51
CA LEU A 45 -10.76 -5.67 13.45
C LEU A 45 -10.05 -7.02 13.28
N ASP A 46 -9.72 -7.69 14.40
CA ASP A 46 -9.10 -9.04 14.38
C ASP A 46 -10.04 -10.11 13.79
N GLU A 47 -11.35 -9.99 13.98
CA GLU A 47 -12.32 -10.89 13.32
C GLU A 47 -12.33 -10.65 11.80
N ILE A 48 -12.34 -9.41 11.36
CA ILE A 48 -12.30 -9.07 9.92
C ILE A 48 -11.05 -9.62 9.24
N LEU A 49 -9.89 -9.56 9.91
CA LEU A 49 -8.64 -10.10 9.36
C LEU A 49 -8.65 -11.62 9.16
N LYS A 50 -9.55 -12.35 9.81
CA LYS A 50 -9.71 -13.80 9.62
C LYS A 50 -10.61 -14.16 8.42
N GLU A 51 -11.37 -13.18 7.90
CA GLU A 51 -12.25 -13.42 6.76
C GLU A 51 -11.45 -13.57 5.47
N PRO A 52 -11.60 -14.68 4.71
CA PRO A 52 -10.86 -14.85 3.47
C PRO A 52 -11.24 -13.78 2.46
N VAL A 53 -10.28 -13.38 1.66
CA VAL A 53 -10.47 -12.37 0.59
C VAL A 53 -10.72 -13.04 -0.74
N LEU A 54 -9.92 -14.07 -1.08
CA LEU A 54 -10.09 -14.81 -2.33
C LEU A 54 -11.42 -15.59 -2.31
N LYS A 55 -12.23 -15.41 -3.35
CA LYS A 55 -13.46 -16.18 -3.57
C LYS A 55 -13.13 -17.59 -4.06
N ARG A 56 -12.81 -18.47 -3.11
CA ARG A 56 -12.39 -19.85 -3.37
C ARG A 56 -13.48 -20.70 -4.04
N GLU A 57 -14.73 -20.35 -3.91
CA GLU A 57 -15.89 -21.05 -4.50
C GLU A 57 -15.86 -21.12 -6.04
N PHE A 58 -15.06 -20.30 -6.70
CA PHE A 58 -14.88 -20.37 -8.15
C PHE A 58 -14.05 -21.58 -8.61
N PHE A 59 -13.41 -22.31 -7.70
CA PHE A 59 -12.43 -23.34 -8.03
C PHE A 59 -12.79 -24.70 -7.40
N SER A 60 -13.26 -25.64 -8.20
CA SER A 60 -13.64 -27.00 -7.74
C SER A 60 -12.44 -27.92 -7.56
N THR A 61 -11.39 -27.75 -8.32
CA THR A 61 -10.19 -28.61 -8.33
C THR A 61 -8.94 -27.85 -7.89
N PRO A 62 -7.93 -28.52 -7.30
CA PRO A 62 -6.66 -27.90 -6.97
C PRO A 62 -5.95 -27.29 -8.19
N ILE A 63 -5.35 -26.11 -8.00
CA ILE A 63 -4.54 -25.42 -9.01
C ILE A 63 -3.11 -25.34 -8.48
N ILE A 64 -2.33 -26.36 -8.79
CA ILE A 64 -0.98 -26.51 -8.22
C ILE A 64 0.03 -25.71 -9.05
N ILE A 65 0.71 -24.79 -8.41
CA ILE A 65 1.77 -23.97 -9.02
C ILE A 65 2.95 -24.90 -9.38
N GLU A 66 3.22 -25.07 -10.65
CA GLU A 66 4.34 -25.85 -11.15
C GLU A 66 5.61 -25.02 -11.27
N SER A 67 5.48 -23.80 -11.81
CA SER A 67 6.59 -22.86 -11.95
C SER A 67 6.19 -21.43 -11.66
N LEU A 68 7.16 -20.67 -11.18
CA LEU A 68 7.06 -19.26 -10.93
C LEU A 68 8.39 -18.61 -11.32
N GLU A 69 8.37 -17.66 -12.25
CA GLU A 69 9.56 -17.10 -12.86
C GLU A 69 9.49 -15.57 -12.85
N LEU A 70 10.62 -14.94 -12.55
CA LEU A 70 10.80 -13.51 -12.76
C LEU A 70 11.55 -13.30 -14.07
N LEU A 71 10.98 -12.50 -14.95
CA LEU A 71 11.50 -12.18 -16.27
C LEU A 71 11.88 -10.70 -16.31
N ARG A 72 12.98 -10.35 -16.97
CA ARG A 72 13.48 -8.97 -17.05
C ARG A 72 13.83 -8.59 -18.49
N TYR A 73 13.45 -7.37 -18.85
CA TYR A 73 13.93 -6.67 -20.03
C TYR A 73 14.20 -5.21 -19.67
N LYS A 74 15.46 -4.78 -19.66
CA LYS A 74 15.89 -3.44 -19.15
C LYS A 74 15.36 -3.24 -17.71
N ASP A 75 14.56 -2.20 -17.49
CA ASP A 75 13.94 -1.88 -16.20
C ASP A 75 12.51 -2.41 -16.07
N SER A 76 12.07 -3.23 -17.04
CA SER A 76 10.76 -3.87 -17.03
C SER A 76 10.88 -5.29 -16.45
N PHE A 77 9.96 -5.65 -15.57
CA PHE A 77 9.85 -6.95 -14.94
C PHE A 77 8.48 -7.55 -15.19
N LEU A 78 8.45 -8.84 -15.48
CA LEU A 78 7.22 -9.65 -15.53
C LEU A 78 7.39 -10.84 -14.60
N CYS A 79 6.35 -11.18 -13.84
CA CYS A 79 6.27 -12.47 -13.18
C CYS A 79 5.35 -13.39 -13.98
N ARG A 80 5.80 -14.60 -14.23
CA ARG A 80 5.02 -15.64 -14.89
C ARG A 80 4.84 -16.83 -13.97
N VAL A 81 3.60 -17.22 -13.75
CA VAL A 81 3.22 -18.42 -12.98
C VAL A 81 2.53 -19.41 -13.91
N ARG A 82 2.84 -20.69 -13.76
CA ARG A 82 2.17 -21.78 -14.46
C ARG A 82 1.70 -22.83 -13.48
N SER A 83 0.52 -23.37 -13.75
CA SER A 83 -0.01 -24.52 -13.03
C SER A 83 0.35 -25.83 -13.75
N ARG A 84 0.25 -26.97 -13.03
CA ARG A 84 0.54 -28.30 -13.57
C ARG A 84 -0.37 -28.71 -14.72
N ASP A 85 -1.56 -28.19 -14.78
CA ASP A 85 -2.54 -28.39 -15.86
C ASP A 85 -2.37 -27.41 -17.03
N GLY A 86 -1.31 -26.61 -17.02
CA GLY A 86 -0.87 -25.77 -18.14
C GLY A 86 -1.49 -24.37 -18.18
N ALA A 87 -2.31 -23.97 -17.20
CA ALA A 87 -2.79 -22.59 -17.12
C ALA A 87 -1.63 -21.64 -16.76
N GLU A 88 -1.68 -20.41 -17.30
CA GLU A 88 -0.64 -19.40 -17.12
C GLU A 88 -1.24 -18.09 -16.64
N GLY A 89 -0.54 -17.41 -15.72
CA GLY A 89 -0.80 -16.04 -15.32
C GLY A 89 0.45 -15.19 -15.41
N ILE A 90 0.28 -13.92 -15.74
CA ILE A 90 1.37 -12.96 -15.88
C ILE A 90 1.04 -11.68 -15.12
N SER A 91 2.02 -11.18 -14.38
CA SER A 91 1.94 -9.85 -13.79
C SER A 91 3.07 -8.95 -14.26
N VAL A 92 2.82 -7.64 -14.14
CA VAL A 92 3.83 -6.61 -14.35
C VAL A 92 4.43 -6.23 -13.00
N GLY A 93 5.75 -6.33 -12.90
CA GLY A 93 6.49 -5.95 -11.70
C GLY A 93 6.75 -4.45 -11.63
N HIS A 94 6.84 -3.92 -10.42
CA HIS A 94 7.23 -2.54 -10.17
C HIS A 94 8.72 -2.32 -10.49
N SER A 95 9.11 -1.11 -10.95
CA SER A 95 10.51 -0.76 -11.25
C SER A 95 11.48 -0.93 -10.07
N GLY A 96 10.97 -0.84 -8.83
CA GLY A 96 11.73 -1.14 -7.61
C GLY A 96 12.34 -2.54 -7.57
N LEU A 97 11.85 -3.48 -8.39
CA LEU A 97 12.45 -4.80 -8.56
C LEU A 97 13.89 -4.74 -9.10
N ASN A 98 14.34 -3.63 -9.68
CA ASN A 98 15.75 -3.43 -10.01
C ASN A 98 16.68 -3.66 -8.81
N ALA A 99 16.26 -3.24 -7.62
CA ALA A 99 16.99 -3.44 -6.37
C ALA A 99 16.49 -4.65 -5.56
N LEU A 100 15.25 -5.09 -5.78
CA LEU A 100 14.55 -6.05 -4.90
C LEU A 100 14.39 -7.44 -5.51
N TYR A 101 14.78 -7.66 -6.78
CA TYR A 101 14.64 -8.98 -7.42
C TYR A 101 15.35 -10.13 -6.65
N PRO A 102 16.46 -9.93 -5.92
CA PRO A 102 17.05 -11.02 -5.15
C PRO A 102 16.11 -11.55 -4.06
N ILE A 103 15.28 -10.68 -3.45
CA ILE A 103 14.27 -11.12 -2.47
C ILE A 103 13.21 -11.98 -3.15
N PHE A 104 12.80 -11.62 -4.36
CA PHE A 104 11.89 -12.44 -5.15
C PHE A 104 12.49 -13.84 -5.40
N THR A 105 13.71 -13.90 -5.97
CA THR A 105 14.29 -15.16 -6.45
C THR A 105 14.80 -16.06 -5.33
N HIS A 106 15.42 -15.51 -4.28
CA HIS A 106 16.04 -16.28 -3.21
C HIS A 106 15.12 -16.58 -2.03
N ASN A 107 14.18 -15.66 -1.73
CA ASN A 107 13.37 -15.75 -0.52
C ASN A 107 11.94 -16.21 -0.79
N LEU A 108 11.33 -15.74 -1.88
CA LEU A 108 9.89 -15.92 -2.09
C LEU A 108 9.56 -17.02 -3.12
N GLN A 109 10.23 -17.04 -4.26
CA GLN A 109 9.91 -17.87 -5.41
C GLN A 109 9.70 -19.35 -5.04
N GLN A 110 10.65 -19.93 -4.33
CA GLN A 110 10.64 -21.36 -3.99
C GLN A 110 9.49 -21.73 -3.04
N PHE A 111 9.02 -20.79 -2.22
CA PHE A 111 7.91 -21.04 -1.29
C PHE A 111 6.61 -21.39 -2.01
N PHE A 112 6.31 -20.75 -3.13
CA PHE A 112 5.03 -20.93 -3.83
C PHE A 112 5.00 -22.17 -4.74
N ILE A 113 6.13 -22.69 -5.18
CA ILE A 113 6.18 -23.85 -6.06
C ILE A 113 5.63 -25.09 -5.34
N GLY A 114 4.76 -25.84 -6.01
CA GLY A 114 4.07 -27.01 -5.48
C GLY A 114 2.89 -26.71 -4.56
N LYS A 115 2.55 -25.42 -4.33
CA LYS A 115 1.39 -25.02 -3.52
C LYS A 115 0.14 -24.90 -4.38
N ASP A 116 -1.02 -25.03 -3.73
CA ASP A 116 -2.31 -24.78 -4.36
C ASP A 116 -2.61 -23.28 -4.36
N ALA A 117 -2.75 -22.71 -5.55
CA ALA A 117 -3.03 -21.29 -5.74
C ALA A 117 -4.35 -20.83 -5.09
N ARG A 118 -5.32 -21.75 -4.88
CA ARG A 118 -6.60 -21.48 -4.20
C ARG A 118 -6.44 -21.12 -2.74
N ASP A 119 -5.31 -21.45 -2.13
CA ASP A 119 -4.98 -21.16 -0.74
C ASP A 119 -4.23 -19.82 -0.60
N LEU A 120 -4.40 -18.89 -1.57
CA LEU A 120 -3.61 -17.66 -1.68
C LEU A 120 -3.60 -16.85 -0.37
N ASP A 121 -4.76 -16.63 0.27
CA ASP A 121 -4.83 -15.92 1.56
C ASP A 121 -3.83 -16.51 2.58
N LEU A 122 -3.88 -17.82 2.74
CA LEU A 122 -3.00 -18.54 3.68
C LEU A 122 -1.52 -18.52 3.25
N LEU A 123 -1.26 -18.55 1.94
CA LEU A 123 0.10 -18.50 1.42
C LEU A 123 0.74 -17.13 1.68
N LEU A 124 -0.04 -16.05 1.53
CA LEU A 124 0.40 -14.68 1.81
C LEU A 124 0.73 -14.43 3.29
N GLU A 125 0.13 -15.19 4.21
CA GLU A 125 0.51 -15.16 5.63
C GLU A 125 1.75 -16.01 5.90
N LYS A 126 1.76 -17.25 5.40
CA LYS A 126 2.82 -18.22 5.68
C LYS A 126 4.17 -17.84 5.07
N VAL A 127 4.19 -17.12 3.97
CA VAL A 127 5.44 -16.70 3.30
C VAL A 127 6.31 -15.82 4.20
N PHE A 128 5.72 -15.07 5.13
CA PHE A 128 6.49 -14.27 6.09
C PHE A 128 7.26 -15.12 7.10
N ILE A 129 6.76 -16.32 7.43
CA ILE A 129 7.44 -17.24 8.35
C ILE A 129 8.52 -18.06 7.62
N TYR A 130 8.28 -18.39 6.36
CA TYR A 130 9.21 -19.15 5.53
C TYR A 130 10.56 -18.42 5.41
N GLY A 131 11.66 -19.13 5.66
CA GLY A 131 13.01 -18.57 5.54
C GLY A 131 13.25 -17.30 6.39
N PHE A 132 12.44 -17.06 7.42
CA PHE A 132 12.49 -15.85 8.26
C PHE A 132 12.20 -14.55 7.50
N ASN A 133 11.35 -14.60 6.50
CA ASN A 133 11.00 -13.45 5.66
C ASN A 133 10.41 -12.26 6.45
N PHE A 134 9.85 -12.50 7.65
CA PHE A 134 9.38 -11.45 8.56
C PHE A 134 10.47 -10.43 8.96
N ARG A 135 11.74 -10.71 8.67
CA ARG A 135 12.86 -9.77 8.88
C ARG A 135 12.92 -8.69 7.81
N TYR A 136 12.26 -8.89 6.67
CA TYR A 136 12.13 -7.89 5.62
C TYR A 136 10.83 -7.12 5.82
N ASN A 137 10.90 -5.79 5.77
CA ASN A 137 9.76 -4.91 6.01
C ASN A 137 9.52 -3.96 4.85
N GLY A 138 8.30 -3.40 4.78
CA GLY A 138 7.93 -2.39 3.81
C GLY A 138 8.07 -2.91 2.37
N ILE A 139 8.46 -2.01 1.48
CA ILE A 139 8.59 -2.30 0.05
C ILE A 139 9.60 -3.40 -0.27
N SER A 140 10.55 -3.70 0.63
CA SER A 140 11.56 -4.73 0.38
C SER A 140 10.97 -6.12 0.19
N ILE A 141 9.94 -6.47 0.95
CA ILE A 141 9.19 -7.71 0.77
C ILE A 141 7.86 -7.48 0.05
N GLY A 142 7.21 -6.34 0.29
CA GLY A 142 5.89 -6.04 -0.28
C GLY A 142 5.90 -6.04 -1.80
N THR A 143 6.81 -5.32 -2.43
CA THR A 143 6.87 -5.22 -3.90
C THR A 143 7.14 -6.56 -4.59
N PRO A 144 8.13 -7.38 -4.19
CA PRO A 144 8.29 -8.73 -4.75
C PRO A 144 7.08 -9.63 -4.51
N LEU A 145 6.48 -9.59 -3.31
CA LEU A 145 5.32 -10.41 -2.96
C LEU A 145 4.09 -10.03 -3.76
N ALA A 146 3.79 -8.73 -3.91
CA ALA A 146 2.70 -8.24 -4.73
C ALA A 146 2.84 -8.69 -6.20
N THR A 147 4.06 -8.67 -6.74
CA THR A 147 4.33 -9.12 -8.10
C THR A 147 4.00 -10.61 -8.27
N ILE A 148 4.27 -11.44 -7.27
CA ILE A 148 3.88 -12.86 -7.26
C ILE A 148 2.36 -13.00 -7.12
N GLU A 149 1.74 -12.30 -6.17
CA GLU A 149 0.31 -12.36 -5.93
C GLU A 149 -0.49 -11.99 -7.18
N PHE A 150 -0.12 -10.91 -7.86
CA PHE A 150 -0.79 -10.47 -9.09
C PHE A 150 -0.73 -11.52 -10.21
N ALA A 151 0.42 -12.21 -10.37
CA ALA A 151 0.53 -13.30 -11.34
C ALA A 151 -0.36 -14.50 -10.96
N ILE A 152 -0.44 -14.83 -9.68
CA ILE A 152 -1.34 -15.91 -9.19
C ILE A 152 -2.80 -15.51 -9.39
N LEU A 153 -3.18 -14.26 -9.09
CA LEU A 153 -4.53 -13.76 -9.34
C LEU A 153 -4.88 -13.76 -10.85
N ASP A 154 -3.94 -13.40 -11.73
CA ASP A 154 -4.15 -13.47 -13.17
C ASP A 154 -4.39 -14.92 -13.63
N LEU A 155 -3.57 -15.88 -13.14
CA LEU A 155 -3.77 -17.31 -13.37
C LEU A 155 -5.17 -17.75 -12.92
N LEU A 156 -5.54 -17.45 -11.67
CA LEU A 156 -6.82 -17.82 -11.10
C LEU A 156 -7.99 -17.18 -11.85
N GLY A 157 -7.86 -15.92 -12.24
CA GLY A 157 -8.87 -15.21 -13.03
C GLY A 157 -9.08 -15.84 -14.39
N ARG A 158 -8.02 -16.25 -15.08
CA ARG A 158 -8.09 -16.95 -16.35
C ARG A 158 -8.76 -18.31 -16.21
N VAL A 159 -8.41 -19.08 -15.18
CA VAL A 159 -9.04 -20.40 -14.92
C VAL A 159 -10.54 -20.25 -14.59
N ALA A 160 -10.91 -19.26 -13.80
CA ALA A 160 -12.31 -19.03 -13.40
C ALA A 160 -13.14 -18.27 -14.45
N GLY A 161 -12.53 -17.67 -15.50
CA GLY A 161 -13.21 -16.75 -16.38
C GLY A 161 -13.65 -15.46 -15.69
N LYS A 162 -12.91 -15.00 -14.66
CA LYS A 162 -13.21 -13.83 -13.83
C LYS A 162 -12.10 -12.80 -13.89
N SER A 163 -12.45 -11.51 -13.78
CA SER A 163 -11.43 -10.46 -13.61
C SER A 163 -10.80 -10.51 -12.21
N LEU A 164 -9.63 -9.89 -12.03
CA LEU A 164 -8.96 -9.80 -10.73
C LEU A 164 -9.89 -9.26 -9.64
N GLY A 165 -10.64 -8.20 -9.93
CA GLY A 165 -11.59 -7.62 -8.97
C GLY A 165 -12.65 -8.63 -8.55
N GLN A 166 -13.23 -9.39 -9.50
CA GLN A 166 -14.25 -10.39 -9.20
C GLN A 166 -13.76 -11.54 -8.33
N LEU A 167 -12.45 -11.82 -8.32
CA LEU A 167 -11.86 -12.82 -7.44
C LEU A 167 -11.86 -12.42 -5.96
N ILE A 168 -11.86 -11.11 -5.65
CA ILE A 168 -11.68 -10.56 -4.30
C ILE A 168 -12.90 -9.78 -3.79
N GLY A 169 -13.89 -9.54 -4.64
CA GLY A 169 -15.11 -8.81 -4.25
C GLY A 169 -16.17 -8.82 -5.34
N ASP A 170 -17.26 -8.10 -5.10
CA ASP A 170 -18.30 -7.85 -6.10
C ASP A 170 -18.06 -6.47 -6.73
N VAL A 171 -18.13 -6.43 -8.05
CA VAL A 171 -17.90 -5.16 -8.78
C VAL A 171 -19.02 -4.18 -8.45
N GLN A 172 -18.66 -3.10 -7.76
CA GLN A 172 -19.52 -1.99 -7.40
C GLN A 172 -19.35 -0.81 -8.36
N GLN A 173 -18.15 -0.66 -8.92
CA GLN A 173 -17.76 0.47 -9.73
C GLN A 173 -17.09 -0.02 -11.03
N PRO A 174 -17.84 -0.11 -12.14
CA PRO A 174 -17.28 -0.52 -13.43
C PRO A 174 -16.40 0.57 -14.06
N GLU A 175 -16.48 1.80 -13.54
CA GLU A 175 -15.63 2.93 -13.92
C GLU A 175 -15.03 3.57 -12.68
N VAL A 176 -13.74 3.87 -12.71
CA VAL A 176 -13.01 4.55 -11.64
C VAL A 176 -12.84 6.01 -11.99
N THR A 177 -13.34 6.91 -11.14
CA THR A 177 -13.09 8.34 -11.23
C THR A 177 -11.74 8.65 -10.58
N VAL A 178 -10.92 9.44 -11.26
CA VAL A 178 -9.55 9.69 -10.82
C VAL A 178 -9.30 11.15 -10.47
N TYR A 179 -8.33 11.39 -9.57
CA TYR A 179 -7.72 12.69 -9.38
C TYR A 179 -6.31 12.72 -9.99
N GLN A 180 -5.96 13.82 -10.65
CA GLN A 180 -4.60 14.02 -11.12
C GLN A 180 -3.67 14.27 -9.92
N ALA A 181 -2.69 13.40 -9.70
CA ALA A 181 -1.64 13.64 -8.73
C ALA A 181 -0.45 14.35 -9.39
N THR A 182 0.17 15.28 -8.66
CA THR A 182 1.32 16.07 -9.13
C THR A 182 2.56 15.83 -8.31
N GLU A 183 3.74 16.07 -8.88
CA GLU A 183 5.04 15.83 -8.22
C GLU A 183 5.93 17.10 -8.14
N TYR A 184 5.39 18.29 -8.40
CA TYR A 184 6.16 19.53 -8.60
C TYR A 184 6.50 20.28 -7.31
N ARG A 185 6.87 19.57 -6.23
CA ARG A 185 7.15 20.16 -4.91
C ARG A 185 8.34 21.12 -4.92
N GLU A 186 9.39 20.76 -5.63
CA GLU A 186 10.66 21.50 -5.68
C GLU A 186 10.63 22.75 -6.55
N LYS A 187 9.57 22.96 -7.32
CA LYS A 187 9.45 24.06 -8.27
C LYS A 187 8.84 25.32 -7.64
N SER A 188 9.06 26.47 -8.29
CA SER A 188 8.37 27.71 -7.92
C SER A 188 6.85 27.54 -8.01
N VAL A 189 6.10 28.45 -7.39
CA VAL A 189 4.64 28.43 -7.43
C VAL A 189 4.14 28.61 -8.87
N GLU A 190 4.75 29.53 -9.62
CA GLU A 190 4.39 29.85 -11.00
C GLU A 190 4.68 28.69 -11.95
N GLU A 191 5.88 28.09 -11.85
CA GLU A 191 6.25 26.93 -12.66
C GLU A 191 5.37 25.72 -12.34
N SER A 192 5.11 25.46 -11.06
CA SER A 192 4.21 24.39 -10.63
C SER A 192 2.80 24.58 -11.21
N LEU A 193 2.27 25.80 -11.17
CA LEU A 193 0.93 26.10 -11.67
C LEU A 193 0.80 25.81 -13.17
N GLU A 194 1.79 26.21 -13.98
CA GLU A 194 1.73 25.96 -15.43
C GLU A 194 1.80 24.46 -15.76
N LEU A 195 2.62 23.71 -15.03
CA LEU A 195 2.70 22.26 -15.19
C LEU A 195 1.40 21.58 -14.75
N ILE A 196 0.81 21.99 -13.63
CA ILE A 196 -0.46 21.46 -13.13
C ILE A 196 -1.62 21.76 -14.12
N LYS A 197 -1.68 22.96 -14.67
CA LYS A 197 -2.69 23.30 -15.69
C LYS A 197 -2.60 22.36 -16.89
N ARG A 198 -1.39 22.08 -17.36
CA ARG A 198 -1.16 21.16 -18.47
C ARG A 198 -1.65 19.75 -18.13
N ASP A 199 -1.27 19.22 -16.95
CA ASP A 199 -1.61 17.86 -16.54
C ASP A 199 -3.15 17.72 -16.33
N VAL A 200 -3.80 18.73 -15.77
CA VAL A 200 -5.28 18.77 -15.63
C VAL A 200 -5.95 18.78 -16.99
N ALA A 201 -5.45 19.58 -17.94
CA ALA A 201 -6.01 19.68 -19.28
C ALA A 201 -5.81 18.41 -20.12
N GLU A 202 -4.68 17.69 -19.95
CA GLU A 202 -4.35 16.47 -20.69
C GLU A 202 -5.43 15.38 -20.51
N TYR A 203 -6.01 15.29 -19.31
CA TYR A 203 -6.98 14.23 -18.97
C TYR A 203 -8.38 14.77 -18.63
N ASN A 204 -8.61 16.07 -18.82
CA ASN A 204 -9.85 16.74 -18.37
C ASN A 204 -10.19 16.38 -16.92
N ALA A 205 -9.21 16.54 -16.01
CA ALA A 205 -9.33 16.12 -14.62
C ALA A 205 -10.28 17.05 -13.85
N HIS A 206 -11.20 16.46 -13.08
CA HIS A 206 -12.12 17.17 -12.18
C HIS A 206 -11.69 17.14 -10.71
N ALA A 207 -10.58 16.47 -10.44
CA ALA A 207 -9.96 16.38 -9.11
C ALA A 207 -8.45 16.45 -9.22
N LEU A 208 -7.81 17.05 -8.23
CA LEU A 208 -6.37 17.34 -8.23
C LEU A 208 -5.78 17.14 -6.83
N LYS A 209 -4.66 16.40 -6.74
CA LYS A 209 -3.82 16.32 -5.52
C LYS A 209 -2.51 17.05 -5.77
N ILE A 210 -2.17 18.02 -4.92
CA ILE A 210 -0.92 18.78 -5.00
C ILE A 210 0.05 18.36 -3.91
N LYS A 211 1.34 18.39 -4.23
CA LYS A 211 2.41 18.23 -3.25
C LYS A 211 2.71 19.57 -2.56
N ILE A 212 2.78 19.53 -1.23
CA ILE A 212 3.11 20.67 -0.37
C ILE A 212 4.25 20.30 0.59
N GLY A 213 4.84 21.29 1.26
CA GLY A 213 5.98 21.07 2.16
C GLY A 213 7.22 20.54 1.47
N GLY A 214 7.92 19.65 2.12
CA GLY A 214 9.08 18.91 1.63
C GLY A 214 8.79 17.42 1.52
N LEU A 215 9.80 16.60 1.79
CA LEU A 215 9.71 15.15 1.81
C LEU A 215 10.33 14.66 3.12
N MET A 216 9.55 13.96 3.93
CA MET A 216 9.92 13.46 5.25
C MET A 216 10.30 14.54 6.26
N PHE A 217 10.08 14.26 7.53
CA PHE A 217 10.23 15.23 8.60
C PHE A 217 11.68 15.69 8.81
N MET A 218 11.81 17.01 9.09
CA MET A 218 13.05 17.69 9.51
C MET A 218 14.29 17.33 8.73
N THR A 219 14.10 16.95 7.54
CA THR A 219 15.24 16.57 6.82
C THR A 219 15.82 17.72 6.07
N THR A 220 17.00 17.67 6.11
CA THR A 220 18.02 18.54 5.64
C THR A 220 18.16 18.47 4.11
N ASP A 221 19.27 18.90 3.63
CA ASP A 221 19.67 19.15 2.26
C ASP A 221 19.45 18.03 1.24
N ILE A 222 19.18 16.81 1.69
CA ILE A 222 18.97 15.67 0.78
C ILE A 222 17.52 15.47 0.34
N ASN A 223 16.57 16.22 0.92
CA ASN A 223 15.17 16.07 0.60
C ASN A 223 14.66 17.19 -0.29
N ALA A 224 13.72 16.82 -1.15
CA ALA A 224 13.01 17.78 -1.98
C ALA A 224 12.15 18.68 -1.09
N VAL A 225 12.65 19.87 -0.81
CA VAL A 225 11.95 20.91 -0.06
C VAL A 225 11.46 21.96 -1.05
N GLY A 226 10.19 22.31 -0.95
CA GLY A 226 9.65 23.41 -1.75
C GLY A 226 10.30 24.75 -1.37
N PRO A 227 10.33 25.73 -2.29
CA PRO A 227 10.81 27.06 -1.98
C PRO A 227 10.12 27.66 -0.75
N PRO A 228 10.81 28.46 0.07
CA PRO A 228 10.22 29.08 1.26
C PRO A 228 8.91 29.81 0.98
N GLY A 229 7.89 29.58 1.81
CA GLY A 229 6.57 30.17 1.65
C GLY A 229 5.75 29.66 0.47
N ARG A 230 6.22 28.59 -0.21
CA ARG A 230 5.49 28.00 -1.34
C ARG A 230 4.14 27.43 -0.92
N THR A 231 4.08 26.71 0.19
CA THR A 231 2.83 26.08 0.68
C THR A 231 1.72 27.10 0.87
N GLU A 232 2.02 28.21 1.56
CA GLU A 232 1.06 29.29 1.85
C GLU A 232 0.56 30.00 0.58
N LYS A 233 1.36 30.02 -0.47
CA LYS A 233 1.01 30.66 -1.75
C LYS A 233 0.26 29.72 -2.67
N ILE A 234 0.69 28.45 -2.78
CA ILE A 234 0.13 27.52 -3.76
C ILE A 234 -1.29 27.05 -3.39
N ILE A 235 -1.58 26.85 -2.10
CA ILE A 235 -2.90 26.39 -1.64
C ILE A 235 -4.02 27.35 -2.12
N PRO A 236 -3.99 28.65 -1.80
CA PRO A 236 -5.03 29.58 -2.28
C PRO A 236 -4.99 29.76 -3.79
N LEU A 237 -3.80 29.75 -4.40
CA LEU A 237 -3.67 29.95 -5.83
C LEU A 237 -4.32 28.84 -6.66
N ILE A 238 -4.14 27.58 -6.25
CA ILE A 238 -4.78 26.42 -6.92
C ILE A 238 -6.30 26.53 -6.82
N ARG A 239 -6.86 26.81 -5.62
CA ARG A 239 -8.31 27.01 -5.48
C ARG A 239 -8.81 28.16 -6.34
N LYS A 240 -8.12 29.28 -6.36
CA LYS A 240 -8.46 30.43 -7.21
C LYS A 240 -8.42 30.10 -8.70
N THR A 241 -7.44 29.31 -9.12
CA THR A 241 -7.24 28.96 -10.53
C THR A 241 -8.28 28.00 -11.07
N PHE A 242 -8.58 26.95 -10.31
CA PHE A 242 -9.47 25.86 -10.77
C PHE A 242 -10.92 26.02 -10.29
N GLY A 243 -11.19 26.96 -9.40
CA GLY A 243 -12.54 27.24 -8.91
C GLY A 243 -13.08 26.19 -7.93
N ASP A 244 -14.36 26.37 -7.54
CA ASP A 244 -15.00 25.56 -6.52
C ASP A 244 -15.43 24.16 -6.97
N SER A 245 -15.60 23.96 -8.26
CA SER A 245 -15.97 22.67 -8.83
C SER A 245 -14.84 21.64 -8.85
N MET A 246 -13.59 22.10 -8.75
CA MET A 246 -12.43 21.20 -8.68
C MET A 246 -12.31 20.59 -7.28
N ALA A 247 -12.36 19.27 -7.18
CA ALA A 247 -12.01 18.57 -5.95
C ALA A 247 -10.50 18.68 -5.72
N LEU A 248 -10.07 19.21 -4.56
CA LEU A 248 -8.67 19.45 -4.25
C LEU A 248 -8.22 18.63 -3.07
N PHE A 249 -7.03 18.08 -3.14
CA PHE A 249 -6.35 17.30 -2.10
C PHE A 249 -4.91 17.78 -1.97
N ALA A 250 -4.31 17.54 -0.80
CA ALA A 250 -2.94 17.93 -0.53
C ALA A 250 -2.15 16.80 0.11
N ASP A 251 -0.89 16.66 -0.27
CA ASP A 251 0.01 15.62 0.21
C ASP A 251 1.34 16.24 0.66
N ALA A 252 1.69 16.01 1.92
CA ALA A 252 2.93 16.51 2.53
C ALA A 252 4.04 15.44 2.62
N ASN A 253 3.75 14.17 2.34
CA ASN A 253 4.70 13.05 2.49
C ASN A 253 5.51 13.11 3.81
N GLY A 254 4.83 13.29 4.92
CA GLY A 254 5.42 13.24 6.25
C GLY A 254 6.31 14.42 6.62
N PHE A 255 6.13 15.59 6.02
CA PHE A 255 7.09 16.68 6.14
C PHE A 255 6.97 17.51 7.43
N TYR A 256 5.77 17.72 7.95
CA TYR A 256 5.54 18.70 9.01
C TYR A 256 5.71 18.14 10.43
N SER A 257 6.03 19.02 11.36
CA SER A 257 5.75 18.80 12.78
C SER A 257 4.23 18.85 13.04
N VAL A 258 3.77 18.38 14.21
CA VAL A 258 2.34 18.41 14.57
C VAL A 258 1.76 19.82 14.49
N ASP A 259 2.43 20.82 15.08
CA ASP A 259 1.95 22.19 15.10
C ASP A 259 1.87 22.81 13.71
N GLU A 260 2.87 22.54 12.86
CA GLU A 260 2.86 23.02 11.48
C GLU A 260 1.81 22.30 10.65
N ALA A 261 1.63 20.99 10.83
CA ALA A 261 0.59 20.21 10.15
C ALA A 261 -0.80 20.75 10.50
N ILE A 262 -1.06 21.10 11.78
CA ILE A 262 -2.32 21.71 12.19
C ILE A 262 -2.49 23.09 11.56
N ARG A 263 -1.45 23.93 11.55
CA ARG A 263 -1.49 25.26 10.92
C ARG A 263 -1.78 25.16 9.41
N VAL A 264 -1.08 24.28 8.69
CA VAL A 264 -1.30 24.05 7.26
C VAL A 264 -2.67 23.41 7.00
N GLY A 265 -3.09 22.47 7.86
CA GLY A 265 -4.42 21.88 7.79
C GLY A 265 -5.55 22.90 7.90
N LYS A 266 -5.42 23.90 8.80
CA LYS A 266 -6.38 25.02 8.88
C LYS A 266 -6.43 25.86 7.60
N LEU A 267 -5.30 26.08 6.95
CA LEU A 267 -5.25 26.74 5.66
C LEU A 267 -5.94 25.91 4.58
N LEU A 268 -5.73 24.59 4.57
CA LEU A 268 -6.42 23.68 3.65
C LEU A 268 -7.95 23.66 3.88
N GLU A 269 -8.41 23.72 5.14
CA GLU A 269 -9.83 23.88 5.49
C GLU A 269 -10.42 25.18 4.91
N GLU A 270 -9.72 26.30 5.10
CA GLU A 270 -10.14 27.62 4.57
C GLU A 270 -10.38 27.59 3.07
N TYR A 271 -9.48 26.88 2.33
CA TYR A 271 -9.57 26.73 0.88
C TYR A 271 -10.32 25.46 0.44
N ARG A 272 -11.05 24.79 1.34
CA ARG A 272 -11.96 23.66 1.06
C ARG A 272 -11.28 22.51 0.32
N TYR A 273 -10.09 22.09 0.78
CA TYR A 273 -9.49 20.85 0.35
C TYR A 273 -10.24 19.66 0.95
N GLY A 274 -10.26 18.53 0.26
CA GLY A 274 -11.05 17.37 0.64
C GLY A 274 -10.33 16.39 1.57
N PHE A 275 -8.99 16.34 1.53
CA PHE A 275 -8.18 15.63 2.51
C PHE A 275 -6.73 16.15 2.55
N PHE A 276 -6.07 15.83 3.67
CA PHE A 276 -4.64 16.07 3.90
C PHE A 276 -3.92 14.74 4.07
N GLU A 277 -3.06 14.37 3.12
CA GLU A 277 -2.30 13.12 3.09
C GLU A 277 -0.95 13.30 3.78
N GLU A 278 -0.60 12.31 4.61
CA GLU A 278 0.66 12.22 5.36
C GLU A 278 1.14 13.57 5.94
N PRO A 279 0.36 14.21 6.83
CA PRO A 279 0.74 15.52 7.39
C PRO A 279 2.05 15.47 8.17
N VAL A 280 2.28 14.38 8.91
CA VAL A 280 3.48 14.05 9.69
C VAL A 280 4.05 12.71 9.24
N MET A 281 5.24 12.33 9.71
CA MET A 281 5.89 11.06 9.34
C MET A 281 4.90 9.88 9.45
N PHE A 282 4.93 9.00 8.47
CA PHE A 282 3.98 7.90 8.30
C PHE A 282 3.91 6.93 9.49
N ASP A 283 5.01 6.76 10.23
CA ASP A 283 5.11 5.90 11.41
C ASP A 283 4.84 6.65 12.75
N TRP A 284 4.64 7.97 12.70
CA TRP A 284 4.24 8.80 13.84
C TRP A 284 2.71 8.75 14.02
N ARG A 285 2.21 7.62 14.44
CA ARG A 285 0.76 7.36 14.51
C ARG A 285 0.04 8.18 15.59
N GLU A 286 0.69 8.40 16.74
CA GLU A 286 0.16 9.22 17.83
C GLU A 286 0.04 10.69 17.39
N GLU A 287 1.04 11.20 16.70
CA GLU A 287 1.11 12.55 16.14
C GLU A 287 0.08 12.72 15.02
N THR A 288 -0.07 11.71 14.15
CA THR A 288 -1.13 11.70 13.13
C THR A 288 -2.51 11.82 13.79
N ARG A 289 -2.76 11.09 14.88
CA ARG A 289 -4.01 11.19 15.65
C ARG A 289 -4.20 12.58 16.27
N GLN A 290 -3.12 13.22 16.75
CA GLN A 290 -3.19 14.58 17.28
C GLN A 290 -3.63 15.57 16.18
N VAL A 291 -3.04 15.47 14.98
CA VAL A 291 -3.42 16.30 13.83
C VAL A 291 -4.87 16.05 13.44
N ALA A 292 -5.29 14.78 13.30
CA ALA A 292 -6.67 14.41 12.98
C ALA A 292 -7.68 14.97 13.98
N SER A 293 -7.35 14.93 15.28
CA SER A 293 -8.22 15.46 16.34
C SER A 293 -8.36 16.99 16.33
N ALA A 294 -7.39 17.71 15.75
CA ALA A 294 -7.38 19.18 15.72
C ALA A 294 -8.02 19.77 14.45
N LEU A 295 -8.30 18.96 13.44
CA LEU A 295 -8.82 19.39 12.16
C LEU A 295 -10.21 18.81 11.87
N GLN A 296 -10.99 19.53 11.05
CA GLN A 296 -12.22 19.00 10.44
C GLN A 296 -11.91 18.36 9.08
N LEU A 297 -10.74 18.68 8.50
CA LEU A 297 -10.27 18.14 7.25
C LEU A 297 -9.89 16.67 7.44
N PRO A 298 -10.42 15.74 6.63
CA PRO A 298 -10.03 14.33 6.67
C PRO A 298 -8.53 14.12 6.51
N ILE A 299 -7.96 13.28 7.36
CA ILE A 299 -6.56 12.84 7.25
C ILE A 299 -6.51 11.53 6.48
N ALA A 300 -5.59 11.45 5.52
CA ALA A 300 -5.32 10.27 4.71
C ALA A 300 -3.90 9.75 4.97
N LEU A 301 -3.72 8.43 5.06
CA LEU A 301 -2.43 7.80 5.33
C LEU A 301 -2.41 6.36 4.87
N GLY A 302 -1.23 5.86 4.49
CA GLY A 302 -1.04 4.43 4.32
C GLY A 302 -0.14 4.00 3.18
N GLU A 303 0.37 4.90 2.35
CA GLU A 303 1.26 4.55 1.23
C GLU A 303 2.57 3.89 1.71
N GLN A 304 3.05 4.28 2.88
CA GLN A 304 4.27 3.74 3.51
C GLN A 304 3.98 2.72 4.61
N GLU A 305 2.71 2.53 5.02
CA GLU A 305 2.38 1.54 6.05
C GLU A 305 2.55 0.12 5.49
N TYR A 306 3.28 -0.70 6.20
CA TYR A 306 3.64 -2.06 5.78
C TYR A 306 3.00 -3.16 6.62
N SER A 307 2.25 -2.81 7.66
CA SER A 307 1.70 -3.75 8.63
C SER A 307 0.18 -3.67 8.72
N LEU A 308 -0.48 -4.84 8.67
CA LEU A 308 -1.91 -4.93 9.00
C LEU A 308 -2.20 -4.40 10.41
N HIS A 309 -1.28 -4.59 11.36
CA HIS A 309 -1.41 -4.06 12.72
C HIS A 309 -1.23 -2.54 12.78
N GLY A 310 -0.44 -1.95 11.89
CA GLY A 310 -0.34 -0.51 11.75
C GLY A 310 -1.66 0.11 11.30
N PHE A 311 -2.25 -0.40 10.23
CA PHE A 311 -3.59 0.01 9.79
C PHE A 311 -4.66 -0.23 10.86
N ARG A 312 -4.61 -1.39 11.53
CA ARG A 312 -5.49 -1.71 12.66
C ARG A 312 -5.40 -0.66 13.75
N TRP A 313 -4.20 -0.16 14.06
CA TRP A 313 -4.00 0.87 15.07
C TRP A 313 -4.62 2.20 14.65
N VAL A 314 -4.29 2.70 13.44
CA VAL A 314 -4.77 4.02 12.98
C VAL A 314 -6.29 4.04 12.81
N ILE A 315 -6.90 2.92 12.41
CA ILE A 315 -8.35 2.78 12.30
C ILE A 315 -9.00 2.75 13.69
N ALA A 316 -8.48 1.93 14.61
CA ALA A 316 -9.06 1.77 15.95
C ALA A 316 -8.99 3.02 16.81
N ASN A 317 -7.98 3.89 16.57
CA ASN A 317 -7.73 5.09 17.35
C ASN A 317 -8.16 6.39 16.65
N ASP A 318 -8.92 6.29 15.56
CA ASP A 318 -9.42 7.43 14.77
C ASP A 318 -8.30 8.41 14.36
N ALA A 319 -7.15 7.86 13.98
CA ALA A 319 -6.02 8.66 13.51
C ALA A 319 -6.16 9.07 12.04
N VAL A 320 -7.06 8.42 11.29
CA VAL A 320 -7.33 8.72 9.87
C VAL A 320 -8.80 8.55 9.55
N GLU A 321 -9.29 9.25 8.54
CA GLU A 321 -10.60 9.05 7.89
C GLU A 321 -10.47 8.27 6.59
N ILE A 322 -9.28 8.28 5.99
CA ILE A 322 -9.02 7.67 4.69
C ILE A 322 -7.76 6.79 4.79
N VAL A 323 -7.89 5.52 4.46
CA VAL A 323 -6.75 4.61 4.35
C VAL A 323 -6.28 4.51 2.90
N GLN A 324 -4.95 4.47 2.69
CA GLN A 324 -4.32 4.51 1.38
C GLN A 324 -3.30 3.38 1.17
N PRO A 325 -3.68 2.08 1.33
CA PRO A 325 -2.74 1.00 1.07
C PRO A 325 -2.27 1.04 -0.38
N ASP A 326 -0.97 0.90 -0.61
CA ASP A 326 -0.43 0.73 -1.96
C ASP A 326 -0.37 -0.75 -2.32
N ASN A 327 -0.99 -1.16 -3.41
CA ASN A 327 -1.08 -2.57 -3.76
C ASN A 327 0.29 -3.22 -4.04
N TYR A 328 1.30 -2.46 -4.50
CA TYR A 328 2.66 -3.00 -4.65
C TYR A 328 3.43 -2.98 -3.33
N TYR A 329 3.44 -1.84 -2.63
CA TYR A 329 4.28 -1.68 -1.43
C TYR A 329 3.78 -2.52 -0.26
N PHE A 330 2.47 -2.69 -0.16
CA PHE A 330 1.84 -3.43 0.92
C PHE A 330 1.80 -4.95 0.72
N GLY A 331 2.21 -5.45 -0.46
CA GLY A 331 2.31 -6.88 -0.73
C GLY A 331 1.08 -7.52 -1.35
N GLY A 332 0.27 -6.74 -2.09
CA GLY A 332 -0.79 -7.24 -2.95
C GLY A 332 -2.20 -6.74 -2.63
N MET A 333 -3.14 -7.11 -3.50
CA MET A 333 -4.55 -6.71 -3.43
C MET A 333 -5.29 -7.40 -2.27
N VAL A 334 -4.94 -8.65 -1.93
CA VAL A 334 -5.56 -9.40 -0.82
C VAL A 334 -5.32 -8.68 0.50
N ARG A 335 -4.08 -8.33 0.80
CA ARG A 335 -3.74 -7.57 2.02
C ARG A 335 -4.38 -6.18 2.03
N SER A 336 -4.38 -5.49 0.89
CA SER A 336 -5.04 -4.18 0.76
C SER A 336 -6.56 -4.28 0.97
N MET A 337 -7.19 -5.37 0.53
CA MET A 337 -8.62 -5.61 0.77
C MET A 337 -8.95 -5.86 2.25
N GLN A 338 -8.07 -6.53 2.98
CA GLN A 338 -8.20 -6.66 4.44
C GLN A 338 -8.22 -5.28 5.12
N VAL A 339 -7.33 -4.36 4.69
CA VAL A 339 -7.32 -2.96 5.18
C VAL A 339 -8.62 -2.23 4.82
N ALA A 340 -9.08 -2.34 3.57
CA ALA A 340 -10.32 -1.70 3.15
C ALA A 340 -11.54 -2.20 3.94
N ARG A 341 -11.63 -3.50 4.21
CA ARG A 341 -12.70 -4.11 5.04
C ARG A 341 -12.64 -3.61 6.49
N MET A 342 -11.43 -3.52 7.08
CA MET A 342 -11.25 -2.93 8.41
C MET A 342 -11.73 -1.47 8.44
N ALA A 343 -11.36 -0.67 7.46
CA ALA A 343 -11.76 0.73 7.35
C ALA A 343 -13.29 0.86 7.20
N ALA A 344 -13.90 0.08 6.31
CA ALA A 344 -15.34 0.06 6.07
C ALA A 344 -16.14 -0.23 7.36
N ALA A 345 -15.68 -1.18 8.19
CA ALA A 345 -16.35 -1.54 9.44
C ALA A 345 -16.40 -0.42 10.47
N PHE A 346 -15.57 0.62 10.30
CA PHE A 346 -15.53 1.82 11.16
C PHE A 346 -15.91 3.11 10.41
N GLY A 347 -16.60 2.98 9.26
CA GLY A 347 -17.11 4.12 8.49
C GLY A 347 -16.02 4.94 7.78
N LYS A 348 -14.79 4.42 7.72
CA LYS A 348 -13.67 5.10 7.08
C LYS A 348 -13.60 4.76 5.59
N LYS A 349 -13.04 5.66 4.80
CA LYS A 349 -12.92 5.53 3.35
C LYS A 349 -11.60 4.86 2.96
N CYS A 350 -11.56 4.35 1.70
CA CYS A 350 -10.35 3.80 1.11
C CYS A 350 -10.11 4.42 -0.28
N THR A 351 -8.91 4.90 -0.51
CA THR A 351 -8.39 5.29 -1.82
C THR A 351 -6.93 4.88 -1.90
N PRO A 352 -6.58 3.82 -2.64
CA PRO A 352 -5.20 3.33 -2.63
C PRO A 352 -4.23 4.36 -3.20
N HIS A 353 -3.03 4.43 -2.64
CA HIS A 353 -1.89 5.07 -3.28
C HIS A 353 -1.50 4.30 -4.55
N MET A 354 -0.98 4.99 -5.55
CA MET A 354 -0.55 4.39 -6.80
C MET A 354 0.95 4.58 -7.03
N SER A 355 1.73 3.55 -6.79
CA SER A 355 3.17 3.52 -7.09
C SER A 355 3.47 3.02 -8.50
N GLY A 356 2.59 2.21 -9.07
CA GLY A 356 2.73 1.65 -10.42
C GLY A 356 1.96 2.43 -11.47
N GLY A 357 2.58 2.66 -12.64
CA GLY A 357 1.91 3.22 -13.80
C GLY A 357 1.66 2.21 -14.90
N GLY A 358 1.11 2.65 -16.02
CA GLY A 358 0.80 1.76 -17.12
C GLY A 358 -0.11 0.61 -16.69
N LEU A 359 0.28 -0.64 -16.97
CA LEU A 359 -0.48 -1.82 -16.53
C LEU A 359 -0.54 -1.97 -14.99
N GLY A 360 0.41 -1.39 -14.26
CA GLY A 360 0.37 -1.37 -12.80
C GLY A 360 -0.86 -0.67 -12.26
N PHE A 361 -1.39 0.31 -12.99
CA PHE A 361 -2.62 1.00 -12.65
C PHE A 361 -3.86 0.07 -12.70
N LEU A 362 -3.84 -0.99 -13.50
CA LEU A 362 -4.95 -1.95 -13.57
C LEU A 362 -5.21 -2.66 -12.24
N TYR A 363 -4.18 -2.97 -11.47
CA TYR A 363 -4.36 -3.60 -10.15
C TYR A 363 -5.13 -2.67 -9.21
N MET A 364 -4.81 -1.37 -9.24
CA MET A 364 -5.55 -0.36 -8.48
C MET A 364 -7.00 -0.28 -8.95
N MET A 365 -7.26 -0.27 -10.25
CA MET A 365 -8.62 -0.21 -10.81
C MET A 365 -9.46 -1.43 -10.41
N HIS A 366 -8.91 -2.65 -10.53
CA HIS A 366 -9.59 -3.86 -10.09
C HIS A 366 -9.88 -3.83 -8.59
N PHE A 367 -8.93 -3.39 -7.79
CA PHE A 367 -9.10 -3.23 -6.34
C PHE A 367 -10.20 -2.22 -6.02
N VAL A 368 -10.14 -1.02 -6.60
CA VAL A 368 -11.13 0.04 -6.37
C VAL A 368 -12.53 -0.40 -6.81
N SER A 369 -12.63 -1.13 -7.92
CA SER A 369 -13.93 -1.54 -8.47
C SER A 369 -14.80 -2.36 -7.53
N VAL A 370 -14.20 -2.98 -6.51
CA VAL A 370 -14.87 -3.87 -5.56
C VAL A 370 -14.91 -3.33 -4.12
N LEU A 371 -14.46 -2.10 -3.89
CA LEU A 371 -14.52 -1.46 -2.58
C LEU A 371 -15.96 -1.13 -2.19
N SER A 372 -16.33 -1.45 -0.96
CA SER A 372 -17.61 -1.03 -0.36
C SER A 372 -17.57 0.40 0.22
N ASN A 373 -16.37 0.95 0.43
CA ASN A 373 -16.12 2.24 1.07
C ASN A 373 -15.16 3.15 0.27
N PRO A 374 -15.29 3.24 -1.07
CA PRO A 374 -14.35 4.03 -1.87
C PRO A 374 -14.47 5.53 -1.57
N MET A 375 -13.39 6.26 -1.86
CA MET A 375 -13.46 7.70 -2.10
C MET A 375 -14.12 7.98 -3.46
N PRO A 376 -14.63 9.20 -3.69
CA PRO A 376 -15.16 9.57 -5.01
C PRO A 376 -14.10 9.61 -6.12
N HIS A 377 -12.85 9.85 -5.78
CA HIS A 377 -11.74 9.96 -6.71
C HIS A 377 -10.54 9.16 -6.21
N HIS A 378 -9.78 8.59 -7.15
CA HIS A 378 -8.62 7.74 -6.87
C HIS A 378 -7.38 8.23 -7.60
N GLU A 379 -6.20 7.91 -7.06
CA GLU A 379 -4.94 8.45 -7.54
C GLU A 379 -4.66 8.05 -8.99
N PHE A 380 -4.20 9.04 -9.77
CA PHE A 380 -3.75 8.87 -11.14
C PHE A 380 -2.56 9.79 -11.41
N LYS A 381 -1.45 9.21 -11.86
CA LYS A 381 -0.19 9.93 -12.17
C LYS A 381 0.08 10.03 -13.67
N GLY A 382 -0.93 9.82 -14.48
CA GLY A 382 -0.77 9.71 -15.93
C GLY A 382 -0.38 8.28 -16.36
N LEU A 383 -0.43 8.01 -17.66
CA LEU A 383 -0.05 6.70 -18.22
C LEU A 383 1.47 6.60 -18.47
N ARG A 384 2.20 7.69 -18.33
CA ARG A 384 3.67 7.76 -18.48
C ARG A 384 4.31 7.40 -17.17
N THR A 385 4.67 6.14 -16.96
CA THR A 385 5.22 5.87 -15.65
C THR A 385 6.04 4.62 -15.55
N ASN A 386 6.44 4.32 -14.34
CA ASN A 386 7.45 3.40 -13.87
C ASN A 386 7.30 1.94 -14.31
N VAL A 387 6.17 1.57 -14.91
CA VAL A 387 5.92 0.21 -15.40
C VAL A 387 5.76 0.26 -16.92
N GLN A 388 6.77 -0.19 -17.65
CA GLN A 388 6.73 -0.28 -19.11
C GLN A 388 5.90 -1.50 -19.52
N PHE A 389 5.01 -1.30 -20.48
CA PHE A 389 4.20 -2.37 -21.06
C PHE A 389 3.90 -2.12 -22.54
N GLU A 390 3.62 -3.18 -23.26
CA GLU A 390 3.02 -3.13 -24.59
C GLU A 390 1.73 -3.97 -24.55
N CYS A 391 0.60 -3.32 -24.82
CA CYS A 391 -0.73 -3.94 -24.84
C CYS A 391 -1.55 -3.34 -25.97
N LYS A 392 -2.01 -4.16 -26.89
CA LYS A 392 -2.82 -3.73 -28.05
C LYS A 392 -4.31 -3.89 -27.81
N THR A 393 -4.71 -4.75 -26.87
CA THR A 393 -6.10 -5.19 -26.73
C THR A 393 -6.93 -4.30 -25.81
N SER A 394 -6.31 -3.56 -24.90
CA SER A 394 -7.02 -2.64 -24.00
C SER A 394 -6.16 -1.44 -23.65
N PRO A 395 -6.15 -0.40 -24.46
CA PRO A 395 -5.51 0.83 -24.07
C PRO A 395 -6.28 1.44 -22.91
N LEU A 396 -5.60 1.69 -21.79
CA LEU A 396 -6.12 2.50 -20.71
C LEU A 396 -6.37 3.91 -21.23
N LYS A 397 -7.63 4.36 -21.21
CA LYS A 397 -8.02 5.70 -21.66
C LYS A 397 -8.71 6.42 -20.52
N VAL A 398 -8.27 7.62 -20.23
CA VAL A 398 -9.00 8.54 -19.37
C VAL A 398 -9.97 9.33 -20.23
N VAL A 399 -11.24 9.26 -19.92
CA VAL A 399 -12.28 10.02 -20.59
C VAL A 399 -13.04 10.79 -19.52
N ASP A 400 -12.95 12.10 -19.55
CA ASP A 400 -13.63 13.00 -18.61
C ASP A 400 -13.34 12.61 -17.13
N GLY A 401 -12.06 12.43 -16.80
CA GLY A 401 -11.60 12.06 -15.46
C GLY A 401 -11.99 10.64 -15.00
N LYS A 402 -12.46 9.77 -15.92
CA LYS A 402 -12.87 8.40 -15.62
C LYS A 402 -12.12 7.38 -16.46
N ILE A 403 -11.94 6.20 -15.89
CA ILE A 403 -11.31 5.07 -16.56
C ILE A 403 -12.18 3.84 -16.36
N ARG A 404 -12.50 3.15 -17.45
CA ARG A 404 -13.26 1.90 -17.40
C ARG A 404 -12.41 0.75 -16.93
N VAL A 405 -12.90 -0.01 -15.97
CA VAL A 405 -12.23 -1.22 -15.45
C VAL A 405 -12.35 -2.33 -16.49
N PRO A 406 -11.25 -3.01 -16.87
CA PRO A 406 -11.32 -4.15 -17.76
C PRO A 406 -12.15 -5.30 -17.15
N THR A 407 -12.96 -5.97 -17.97
CA THR A 407 -13.87 -7.03 -17.52
C THR A 407 -13.46 -8.43 -17.97
N GLY A 408 -12.41 -8.55 -18.76
CA GLY A 408 -11.89 -9.86 -19.21
C GLY A 408 -11.28 -10.70 -18.07
N PRO A 409 -11.06 -11.99 -18.32
CA PRO A 409 -10.42 -12.88 -17.36
C PRO A 409 -9.02 -12.39 -16.92
N GLY A 410 -8.68 -12.62 -15.66
CA GLY A 410 -7.42 -12.19 -15.09
C GLY A 410 -7.29 -10.68 -15.07
N LEU A 411 -6.17 -10.15 -15.56
CA LEU A 411 -5.88 -8.72 -15.67
C LEU A 411 -6.88 -7.97 -16.59
N GLY A 412 -7.62 -8.72 -17.42
CA GLY A 412 -8.62 -8.17 -18.35
C GLY A 412 -8.03 -7.52 -19.60
N VAL A 413 -6.71 -7.62 -19.77
CA VAL A 413 -5.97 -7.20 -20.95
C VAL A 413 -4.97 -8.28 -21.35
N GLU A 414 -4.59 -8.30 -22.63
CA GLU A 414 -3.52 -9.18 -23.10
C GLU A 414 -2.24 -8.37 -23.33
N ILE A 415 -1.19 -8.72 -22.62
CA ILE A 415 0.14 -8.17 -22.83
C ILE A 415 0.66 -8.68 -24.19
N ASP A 416 1.21 -7.78 -25.00
CA ASP A 416 1.75 -8.15 -26.32
C ASP A 416 2.76 -9.31 -26.21
N PRO A 417 2.55 -10.46 -26.88
CA PRO A 417 3.47 -11.57 -26.84
C PRO A 417 4.90 -11.20 -27.27
N GLY A 418 5.04 -10.26 -28.19
CA GLY A 418 6.34 -9.72 -28.60
C GLY A 418 7.03 -8.95 -27.47
N PHE A 419 6.27 -8.27 -26.63
CA PHE A 419 6.81 -7.61 -25.43
C PHE A 419 7.25 -8.64 -24.38
N ILE A 420 6.43 -9.65 -24.10
CA ILE A 420 6.79 -10.76 -23.21
C ILE A 420 8.05 -11.46 -23.70
N GLY A 421 8.15 -11.74 -25.01
CA GLY A 421 9.29 -12.41 -25.63
C GLY A 421 10.62 -11.66 -25.53
N LYS A 422 10.61 -10.35 -25.29
CA LYS A 422 11.84 -9.56 -25.03
C LYS A 422 12.43 -9.85 -23.64
N HIS A 423 11.62 -10.34 -22.69
CA HIS A 423 12.02 -10.56 -21.31
C HIS A 423 12.72 -11.91 -21.16
N GLN A 424 13.85 -11.91 -20.47
CA GLN A 424 14.63 -13.11 -20.18
C GLN A 424 14.49 -13.48 -18.71
N ARG A 425 14.46 -14.78 -18.41
CA ARG A 425 14.41 -15.29 -17.05
C ARG A 425 15.64 -14.82 -16.25
N ILE A 426 15.40 -14.29 -15.07
CA ILE A 426 16.45 -14.05 -14.09
C ILE A 426 16.79 -15.40 -13.45
N SER A 427 18.01 -15.87 -13.64
CA SER A 427 18.54 -17.01 -12.89
C SER A 427 18.95 -16.51 -11.49
N GLY A 428 18.41 -17.14 -10.45
CA GLY A 428 18.83 -16.92 -9.07
C GLY A 428 20.20 -17.52 -8.81
#